data_8263f243aa873768f331e90771d065ad
#
_entry.id   8263f243aa873768f331e90771d065ad
#
_cell.length_a   1.000
_cell.length_b   1.000
_cell.length_c   1.000
_cell.angle_alpha   90.00
_cell.angle_beta   90.00
_cell.angle_gamma   90.00
#
_symmetry.space_group_name_H-M   'P 1'
#
loop_
_entity.id
_entity.type
_entity.pdbx_description
1 polymer ?
#
loop_
_entity_poly.entity_id
_entity_poly.type
_entity_poly.pdbx_seq_one_letter_code
_entity_poly.pdbx_strand_id
1 'polypeptide(L)'
;MKAFVFPGQGAQYPGMGKNIFESSTLAKERFLQANEILDFNITEIMFGEDPDALKETRVTQPAIFLHSTILSEVMADRFQPEMVAGHSLGEFSALVSTGVLSFKDGLNLVRERALAMQSACEQSPGTMAAILGLEDKVVESVCESTPGIVIAANYNCPNQLVISGSKDAIDRACNELKEAGAKRALVLPVGGAFHSPLMEPAKKRLAAAIENTVFKTPSCAVYQNVCARGIFDSDKLKANLISQLTAPVYWTQTIKQMILDGATHFTEVGPGKVLQGLVKKIDSSIETESGY
;
A
#
# COMPACT_ATOMS: atom_id res chain seq x y z
N MET A 1 -21.70 -3.82 -7.46
CA MET A 1 -20.46 -3.84 -8.27
C MET A 1 -19.34 -4.56 -7.51
N LYS A 2 -18.46 -5.25 -8.25
CA LYS A 2 -17.31 -5.97 -7.67
C LYS A 2 -16.10 -5.07 -7.61
N ALA A 3 -15.54 -4.92 -6.42
CA ALA A 3 -14.34 -4.16 -6.15
C ALA A 3 -13.18 -5.10 -5.79
N PHE A 4 -11.99 -4.85 -6.34
CA PHE A 4 -10.79 -5.60 -6.00
C PHE A 4 -9.79 -4.67 -5.32
N VAL A 5 -9.26 -5.12 -4.18
CA VAL A 5 -8.36 -4.32 -3.36
C VAL A 5 -7.02 -5.02 -3.17
N PHE A 6 -5.94 -4.23 -3.21
CA PHE A 6 -4.57 -4.70 -3.20
C PHE A 6 -3.85 -4.24 -1.94
N PRO A 7 -3.31 -5.16 -1.12
CA PRO A 7 -2.65 -4.80 0.12
C PRO A 7 -1.30 -4.12 -0.10
N GLY A 8 -0.87 -3.41 0.93
CA GLY A 8 0.45 -2.80 1.04
C GLY A 8 1.34 -3.48 2.08
N GLN A 9 2.40 -2.79 2.45
CA GLN A 9 3.38 -3.24 3.45
C GLN A 9 2.69 -3.59 4.78
N GLY A 10 3.10 -4.71 5.38
CA GLY A 10 2.49 -5.31 6.57
C GLY A 10 1.65 -6.55 6.26
N ALA A 11 1.38 -6.85 4.98
CA ALA A 11 0.64 -8.05 4.58
C ALA A 11 1.54 -9.26 4.29
N GLN A 12 2.86 -9.07 4.17
CA GLN A 12 3.82 -10.14 3.86
C GLN A 12 3.95 -11.17 4.99
N TYR A 13 4.19 -12.41 4.61
CA TYR A 13 4.47 -13.51 5.51
C TYR A 13 5.40 -14.55 4.86
N PRO A 14 6.21 -15.29 5.64
CA PRO A 14 7.07 -16.35 5.12
C PRO A 14 6.30 -17.41 4.34
N GLY A 15 6.82 -17.84 3.20
CA GLY A 15 6.17 -18.81 2.32
C GLY A 15 5.11 -18.22 1.37
N MET A 16 4.88 -16.90 1.40
CA MET A 16 3.89 -16.25 0.53
C MET A 16 4.20 -16.48 -0.96
N GLY A 17 3.17 -16.86 -1.72
CA GLY A 17 3.27 -17.07 -3.17
C GLY A 17 3.78 -18.46 -3.60
N LYS A 18 4.31 -19.29 -2.70
CA LYS A 18 4.82 -20.62 -3.02
C LYS A 18 3.75 -21.52 -3.63
N ASN A 19 2.56 -21.54 -3.05
CA ASN A 19 1.40 -22.30 -3.53
C ASN A 19 0.99 -21.87 -4.95
N ILE A 20 1.02 -20.56 -5.25
CA ILE A 20 0.68 -20.04 -6.59
C ILE A 20 1.75 -20.46 -7.60
N PHE A 21 3.03 -20.36 -7.20
CA PHE A 21 4.17 -20.78 -8.03
C PHE A 21 4.09 -22.27 -8.38
N GLU A 22 3.73 -23.14 -7.43
CA GLU A 22 3.67 -24.58 -7.62
C GLU A 22 2.43 -25.01 -8.44
N SER A 23 1.32 -24.28 -8.37
CA SER A 23 0.04 -24.65 -8.99
C SER A 23 -0.18 -24.04 -10.38
N SER A 24 0.60 -23.06 -10.82
CA SER A 24 0.38 -22.34 -12.08
C SER A 24 1.67 -22.14 -12.88
N THR A 25 1.70 -22.62 -14.13
CA THR A 25 2.81 -22.37 -15.08
C THR A 25 3.00 -20.88 -15.32
N LEU A 26 1.91 -20.14 -15.51
CA LEU A 26 1.95 -18.68 -15.67
C LEU A 26 2.61 -18.00 -14.46
N ALA A 27 2.21 -18.37 -13.25
CA ALA A 27 2.80 -17.82 -12.04
C ALA A 27 4.30 -18.12 -11.95
N LYS A 28 4.69 -19.37 -12.24
CA LYS A 28 6.11 -19.78 -12.27
C LYS A 28 6.92 -18.91 -13.22
N GLU A 29 6.44 -18.70 -14.44
CA GLU A 29 7.09 -17.85 -15.43
C GLU A 29 7.24 -16.41 -14.93
N ARG A 30 6.18 -15.84 -14.32
CA ARG A 30 6.20 -14.48 -13.78
C ARG A 30 7.19 -14.32 -12.62
N PHE A 31 7.21 -15.25 -11.69
CA PHE A 31 8.16 -15.22 -10.58
C PHE A 31 9.62 -15.34 -11.07
N LEU A 32 9.91 -16.20 -12.04
CA LEU A 32 11.25 -16.31 -12.63
C LEU A 32 11.64 -15.03 -13.38
N GLN A 33 10.73 -14.47 -14.18
CA GLN A 33 10.92 -13.15 -14.82
C GLN A 33 11.21 -12.06 -13.78
N ALA A 34 10.57 -12.09 -12.63
CA ALA A 34 10.81 -11.12 -11.58
C ALA A 34 12.22 -11.23 -10.98
N ASN A 35 12.75 -12.42 -10.78
CA ASN A 35 14.14 -12.62 -10.35
C ASN A 35 15.13 -11.96 -11.32
N GLU A 36 14.90 -12.12 -12.63
CA GLU A 36 15.71 -11.49 -13.66
C GLU A 36 15.63 -9.95 -13.64
N ILE A 37 14.41 -9.39 -13.51
CA ILE A 37 14.19 -7.93 -13.46
C ILE A 37 14.83 -7.31 -12.23
N LEU A 38 14.72 -7.98 -11.08
CA LEU A 38 15.22 -7.47 -9.80
C LEU A 38 16.73 -7.69 -9.61
N ASP A 39 17.35 -8.58 -10.40
CA ASP A 39 18.75 -8.97 -10.29
C ASP A 39 19.10 -9.65 -8.96
N PHE A 40 18.11 -10.34 -8.35
CA PHE A 40 18.29 -11.22 -7.20
C PHE A 40 17.13 -12.21 -7.06
N ASN A 41 17.35 -13.33 -6.36
CA ASN A 41 16.37 -14.39 -6.17
C ASN A 41 15.33 -14.03 -5.11
N ILE A 42 14.38 -13.13 -5.45
CA ILE A 42 13.30 -12.76 -4.53
C ILE A 42 12.41 -13.95 -4.18
N THR A 43 12.29 -14.93 -5.07
CA THR A 43 11.53 -16.16 -4.83
C THR A 43 12.07 -16.99 -3.68
N GLU A 44 13.38 -17.07 -3.50
CA GLU A 44 14.00 -17.77 -2.35
C GLU A 44 13.60 -17.10 -1.03
N ILE A 45 13.57 -15.76 -1.01
CA ILE A 45 13.17 -15.01 0.17
C ILE A 45 11.67 -15.17 0.45
N MET A 46 10.83 -15.03 -0.58
CA MET A 46 9.38 -15.13 -0.44
C MET A 46 8.92 -16.51 0.02
N PHE A 47 9.54 -17.57 -0.52
CA PHE A 47 9.17 -18.97 -0.26
C PHE A 47 9.87 -19.55 0.96
N GLY A 48 10.88 -18.83 1.49
CA GLY A 48 11.62 -19.20 2.70
C GLY A 48 10.81 -19.01 3.97
N GLU A 49 11.42 -19.40 5.08
CA GLU A 49 10.80 -19.37 6.42
C GLU A 49 11.29 -18.19 7.28
N ASP A 50 12.26 -17.40 6.78
CA ASP A 50 12.84 -16.29 7.52
C ASP A 50 11.96 -15.03 7.43
N PRO A 51 11.27 -14.63 8.53
CA PRO A 51 10.43 -13.44 8.55
C PRO A 51 11.25 -12.13 8.48
N ASP A 52 12.52 -12.14 8.88
CA ASP A 52 13.34 -10.94 8.92
C ASP A 52 13.82 -10.56 7.52
N ALA A 53 14.09 -11.53 6.65
CA ALA A 53 14.41 -11.28 5.25
C ALA A 53 13.30 -10.54 4.48
N LEU A 54 12.03 -10.72 4.89
CA LEU A 54 10.87 -10.04 4.30
C LEU A 54 10.60 -8.64 4.89
N LYS A 55 11.35 -8.18 5.91
CA LYS A 55 11.11 -6.87 6.56
C LYS A 55 11.82 -5.72 5.86
N GLU A 56 12.87 -5.99 5.10
CA GLU A 56 13.58 -4.95 4.37
C GLU A 56 12.69 -4.34 3.29
N THR A 57 12.50 -3.02 3.29
CA THR A 57 11.61 -2.31 2.34
C THR A 57 11.90 -2.67 0.89
N ARG A 58 13.20 -2.85 0.53
CA ARG A 58 13.62 -3.24 -0.82
C ARG A 58 13.17 -4.65 -1.24
N VAL A 59 12.81 -5.50 -0.27
CA VAL A 59 12.29 -6.87 -0.48
C VAL A 59 10.77 -6.89 -0.31
N THR A 60 10.28 -6.30 0.79
CA THR A 60 8.86 -6.31 1.16
C THR A 60 7.95 -5.80 0.03
N GLN A 61 8.31 -4.65 -0.56
CA GLN A 61 7.45 -4.04 -1.58
C GLN A 61 7.38 -4.86 -2.85
N PRO A 62 8.50 -5.29 -3.47
CA PRO A 62 8.43 -6.20 -4.61
C PRO A 62 7.73 -7.52 -4.29
N ALA A 63 7.94 -8.12 -3.13
CA ALA A 63 7.31 -9.38 -2.75
C ALA A 63 5.77 -9.29 -2.71
N ILE A 64 5.22 -8.24 -2.08
CA ILE A 64 3.77 -8.02 -2.02
C ILE A 64 3.21 -7.71 -3.41
N PHE A 65 3.90 -6.86 -4.18
CA PHE A 65 3.53 -6.54 -5.56
C PHE A 65 3.46 -7.80 -6.43
N LEU A 66 4.50 -8.63 -6.41
CA LEU A 66 4.56 -9.88 -7.19
C LEU A 66 3.42 -10.82 -6.82
N HIS A 67 3.22 -11.05 -5.52
CA HIS A 67 2.13 -11.89 -5.05
C HIS A 67 0.78 -11.39 -5.58
N SER A 68 0.51 -10.10 -5.44
CA SER A 68 -0.77 -9.49 -5.80
C SER A 68 -1.02 -9.48 -7.32
N THR A 69 -0.03 -9.08 -8.12
CA THR A 69 -0.17 -9.01 -9.59
C THR A 69 -0.23 -10.39 -10.22
N ILE A 70 0.60 -11.33 -9.75
CA ILE A 70 0.57 -12.71 -10.25
C ILE A 70 -0.74 -13.39 -9.87
N LEU A 71 -1.24 -13.17 -8.64
CA LEU A 71 -2.54 -13.71 -8.23
C LEU A 71 -3.66 -13.17 -9.12
N SER A 72 -3.68 -11.86 -9.45
CA SER A 72 -4.71 -11.29 -10.33
C SER A 72 -4.68 -11.92 -11.74
N GLU A 73 -3.50 -12.23 -12.28
CA GLU A 73 -3.37 -12.94 -13.56
C GLU A 73 -3.86 -14.41 -13.46
N VAL A 74 -3.53 -15.11 -12.36
CA VAL A 74 -3.93 -16.52 -12.14
C VAL A 74 -5.43 -16.65 -11.87
N MET A 75 -6.06 -15.63 -11.30
CA MET A 75 -7.52 -15.60 -11.12
C MET A 75 -8.28 -15.66 -12.47
N ALA A 76 -7.67 -15.24 -13.56
CA ALA A 76 -8.24 -15.27 -14.92
C ALA A 76 -9.68 -14.71 -14.95
N ASP A 77 -10.66 -15.53 -15.35
CA ASP A 77 -12.08 -15.13 -15.46
C ASP A 77 -12.72 -14.72 -14.12
N ARG A 78 -12.10 -15.04 -12.98
CA ARG A 78 -12.57 -14.57 -11.67
C ARG A 78 -12.14 -13.12 -11.38
N PHE A 79 -11.11 -12.63 -12.06
CA PHE A 79 -10.66 -11.24 -11.93
C PHE A 79 -11.36 -10.35 -12.97
N GLN A 80 -12.56 -9.90 -12.64
CA GLN A 80 -13.36 -8.99 -13.47
C GLN A 80 -13.72 -7.73 -12.66
N PRO A 81 -12.77 -6.83 -12.45
CA PRO A 81 -12.99 -5.65 -11.61
C PRO A 81 -13.87 -4.61 -12.34
N GLU A 82 -14.85 -4.10 -11.61
CA GLU A 82 -15.58 -2.87 -11.98
C GLU A 82 -14.93 -1.65 -11.30
N MET A 83 -14.21 -1.88 -10.19
CA MET A 83 -13.44 -0.90 -9.43
C MET A 83 -12.21 -1.57 -8.83
N VAL A 84 -11.11 -0.83 -8.73
CA VAL A 84 -9.93 -1.27 -8.00
C VAL A 84 -9.41 -0.17 -7.07
N ALA A 85 -8.79 -0.59 -5.96
CA ALA A 85 -8.00 0.29 -5.10
C ALA A 85 -6.80 -0.47 -4.54
N GLY A 86 -5.71 0.24 -4.26
CA GLY A 86 -4.57 -0.31 -3.58
C GLY A 86 -4.19 0.52 -2.37
N HIS A 87 -3.79 -0.12 -1.26
CA HIS A 87 -3.29 0.59 -0.09
C HIS A 87 -1.80 0.87 -0.25
N SER A 88 -1.43 2.14 -0.38
CA SER A 88 -0.02 2.58 -0.55
C SER A 88 0.67 1.83 -1.72
N LEU A 89 1.57 0.89 -1.43
CA LEU A 89 2.19 0.03 -2.45
C LEU A 89 1.16 -0.67 -3.35
N GLY A 90 0.03 -1.06 -2.79
CA GLY A 90 -1.03 -1.74 -3.54
C GLY A 90 -1.57 -0.97 -4.75
N GLU A 91 -1.41 0.37 -4.80
CA GLU A 91 -1.77 1.14 -6.01
C GLU A 91 -0.99 0.68 -7.25
N PHE A 92 0.28 0.32 -7.10
CA PHE A 92 1.08 -0.22 -8.22
C PHE A 92 0.52 -1.55 -8.71
N SER A 93 0.09 -2.41 -7.79
CA SER A 93 -0.57 -3.67 -8.14
C SER A 93 -1.90 -3.42 -8.85
N ALA A 94 -2.71 -2.48 -8.37
CA ALA A 94 -3.95 -2.07 -9.02
C ALA A 94 -3.74 -1.53 -10.43
N LEU A 95 -2.70 -0.70 -10.64
CA LEU A 95 -2.35 -0.14 -11.94
C LEU A 95 -1.91 -1.21 -12.95
N VAL A 96 -1.14 -2.21 -12.51
CA VAL A 96 -0.75 -3.33 -13.37
C VAL A 96 -1.97 -4.21 -13.69
N SER A 97 -2.77 -4.56 -12.70
CA SER A 97 -3.92 -5.45 -12.87
C SER A 97 -5.04 -4.84 -13.73
N THR A 98 -5.06 -3.52 -13.90
CA THR A 98 -5.99 -2.80 -14.81
C THR A 98 -5.37 -2.43 -16.15
N GLY A 99 -4.14 -2.85 -16.43
CA GLY A 99 -3.45 -2.63 -17.69
C GLY A 99 -2.88 -1.22 -17.88
N VAL A 100 -2.89 -0.37 -16.85
CA VAL A 100 -2.25 0.97 -16.89
C VAL A 100 -0.75 0.83 -17.06
N LEU A 101 -0.14 -0.10 -16.33
CA LEU A 101 1.28 -0.43 -16.39
C LEU A 101 1.47 -1.86 -16.88
N SER A 102 2.55 -2.11 -17.62
CA SER A 102 3.00 -3.49 -17.84
C SER A 102 3.54 -4.09 -16.53
N PHE A 103 3.54 -5.42 -16.41
CA PHE A 103 4.15 -6.11 -15.26
C PHE A 103 5.61 -5.68 -15.03
N LYS A 104 6.39 -5.59 -16.10
CA LYS A 104 7.79 -5.16 -16.05
C LYS A 104 7.94 -3.73 -15.58
N ASP A 105 7.14 -2.80 -16.11
CA ASP A 105 7.21 -1.39 -15.72
C ASP A 105 6.75 -1.21 -14.26
N GLY A 106 5.66 -1.88 -13.86
CA GLY A 106 5.18 -1.88 -12.48
C GLY A 106 6.23 -2.38 -11.50
N LEU A 107 6.88 -3.51 -11.81
CA LEU A 107 7.94 -4.07 -10.94
C LEU A 107 9.16 -3.15 -10.86
N ASN A 108 9.59 -2.55 -11.98
CA ASN A 108 10.69 -1.58 -11.99
C ASN A 108 10.36 -0.34 -11.14
N LEU A 109 9.15 0.20 -11.26
CA LEU A 109 8.70 1.34 -10.43
C LEU A 109 8.63 0.98 -8.93
N VAL A 110 8.17 -0.22 -8.60
CA VAL A 110 8.15 -0.71 -7.21
C VAL A 110 9.57 -0.89 -6.66
N ARG A 111 10.50 -1.42 -7.46
CA ARG A 111 11.93 -1.48 -7.11
C ARG A 111 12.49 -0.09 -6.82
N GLU A 112 12.28 0.86 -7.74
CA GLU A 112 12.75 2.25 -7.57
C GLU A 112 12.12 2.91 -6.34
N ARG A 113 10.82 2.70 -6.11
CA ARG A 113 10.12 3.18 -4.92
C ARG A 113 10.77 2.65 -3.64
N ALA A 114 10.99 1.35 -3.58
CA ALA A 114 11.54 0.69 -2.39
C ALA A 114 12.96 1.20 -2.08
N LEU A 115 13.83 1.31 -3.10
CA LEU A 115 15.18 1.83 -2.96
C LEU A 115 15.21 3.32 -2.59
N ALA A 116 14.33 4.12 -3.20
CA ALA A 116 14.22 5.55 -2.89
C ALA A 116 13.74 5.78 -1.45
N MET A 117 12.74 5.04 -1.01
CA MET A 117 12.21 5.12 0.36
C MET A 117 13.25 4.68 1.39
N GLN A 118 13.99 3.60 1.13
CA GLN A 118 15.06 3.15 2.02
C GLN A 118 16.14 4.21 2.17
N SER A 119 16.62 4.77 1.05
CA SER A 119 17.61 5.86 1.06
C SER A 119 17.12 7.10 1.81
N ALA A 120 15.85 7.47 1.66
CA ALA A 120 15.26 8.59 2.40
C ALA A 120 15.21 8.31 3.92
N CYS A 121 14.92 7.07 4.33
CA CYS A 121 14.95 6.66 5.74
C CYS A 121 16.35 6.74 6.36
N GLU A 122 17.39 6.43 5.60
CA GLU A 122 18.79 6.52 6.04
C GLU A 122 19.22 8.00 6.21
N GLN A 123 18.77 8.88 5.30
CA GLN A 123 19.07 10.32 5.35
C GLN A 123 18.28 11.07 6.43
N SER A 124 17.03 10.68 6.63
CA SER A 124 16.09 11.32 7.55
C SER A 124 15.36 10.27 8.38
N PRO A 125 16.00 9.79 9.48
CA PRO A 125 15.40 8.78 10.33
C PRO A 125 14.05 9.21 10.90
N GLY A 126 13.04 8.37 10.70
CA GLY A 126 11.69 8.59 11.18
C GLY A 126 11.02 7.27 11.57
N THR A 127 9.77 7.37 11.97
CA THR A 127 8.95 6.20 12.30
C THR A 127 7.46 6.50 12.13
N MET A 128 6.64 5.51 12.39
CA MET A 128 5.18 5.60 12.37
C MET A 128 4.60 5.01 13.64
N ALA A 129 3.40 5.45 14.01
CA ALA A 129 2.67 4.85 15.11
C ALA A 129 1.18 4.66 14.78
N ALA A 130 0.63 3.50 15.16
CA ALA A 130 -0.80 3.23 15.02
C ALA A 130 -1.56 3.75 16.24
N ILE A 131 -2.55 4.60 15.99
CA ILE A 131 -3.41 5.20 17.00
C ILE A 131 -4.80 4.56 16.90
N LEU A 132 -5.26 4.00 18.01
CA LEU A 132 -6.53 3.28 18.08
C LEU A 132 -7.48 3.93 19.10
N GLY A 133 -8.73 4.08 18.73
CA GLY A 133 -9.81 4.45 19.66
C GLY A 133 -10.05 5.96 19.80
N LEU A 134 -9.45 6.77 18.92
CA LEU A 134 -9.73 8.22 18.84
C LEU A 134 -10.33 8.56 17.46
N GLU A 135 -11.12 9.61 17.42
CA GLU A 135 -11.59 10.22 16.19
C GLU A 135 -10.43 10.88 15.41
N ASP A 136 -10.50 10.85 14.08
CA ASP A 136 -9.45 11.38 13.20
C ASP A 136 -9.09 12.83 13.53
N LYS A 137 -10.09 13.70 13.80
CA LYS A 137 -9.88 15.12 14.14
C LYS A 137 -9.07 15.34 15.42
N VAL A 138 -9.21 14.46 16.41
CA VAL A 138 -8.42 14.54 17.64
C VAL A 138 -6.97 14.22 17.35
N VAL A 139 -6.74 13.17 16.53
CA VAL A 139 -5.38 12.78 16.13
C VAL A 139 -4.73 13.86 15.26
N GLU A 140 -5.47 14.44 14.31
CA GLU A 140 -4.99 15.55 13.47
C GLU A 140 -4.58 16.76 14.32
N SER A 141 -5.45 17.18 15.28
CA SER A 141 -5.16 18.31 16.17
C SER A 141 -3.91 18.11 17.01
N VAL A 142 -3.69 16.90 17.53
CA VAL A 142 -2.47 16.58 18.27
C VAL A 142 -1.24 16.62 17.35
N CYS A 143 -1.33 16.07 16.14
CA CYS A 143 -0.24 16.16 15.18
C CYS A 143 0.12 17.63 14.85
N GLU A 144 -0.88 18.49 14.66
CA GLU A 144 -0.68 19.92 14.37
C GLU A 144 -0.05 20.69 15.53
N SER A 145 -0.39 20.34 16.77
CA SER A 145 0.13 21.00 17.98
C SER A 145 1.50 20.46 18.43
N THR A 146 1.86 19.24 18.04
CA THR A 146 3.12 18.61 18.44
C THR A 146 4.33 19.24 17.74
N PRO A 147 5.34 19.73 18.47
CA PRO A 147 6.56 20.29 17.85
C PRO A 147 7.33 19.24 17.04
N GLY A 148 7.77 19.60 15.84
CA GLY A 148 8.50 18.73 14.93
C GLY A 148 7.65 18.24 13.78
N ILE A 149 8.15 17.24 13.03
CA ILE A 149 7.42 16.68 11.89
C ILE A 149 6.64 15.46 12.37
N VAL A 150 5.34 15.59 12.48
CA VAL A 150 4.39 14.49 12.69
C VAL A 150 3.08 14.82 11.99
N ILE A 151 2.54 13.87 11.24
CA ILE A 151 1.29 14.03 10.49
C ILE A 151 0.42 12.79 10.59
N ALA A 152 -0.89 12.96 10.36
CA ALA A 152 -1.82 11.89 10.07
C ALA A 152 -1.50 11.31 8.68
N ALA A 153 -1.06 10.07 8.61
CA ALA A 153 -0.52 9.46 7.40
C ALA A 153 -1.44 8.42 6.76
N ASN A 154 -2.06 7.51 7.53
CA ASN A 154 -2.95 6.51 6.97
C ASN A 154 -4.28 6.48 7.74
N TYR A 155 -5.36 6.85 7.07
CA TYR A 155 -6.74 6.78 7.56
C TYR A 155 -7.30 5.39 7.26
N ASN A 156 -6.98 4.41 8.10
CA ASN A 156 -7.22 3.00 7.78
C ASN A 156 -8.69 2.55 7.94
N CYS A 157 -9.32 2.91 9.04
CA CYS A 157 -10.74 2.71 9.28
C CYS A 157 -11.18 3.63 10.45
N PRO A 158 -12.47 3.80 10.73
CA PRO A 158 -12.93 4.60 11.85
C PRO A 158 -12.20 4.25 13.16
N ASN A 159 -11.69 5.26 13.85
CA ASN A 159 -10.89 5.12 15.08
C ASN A 159 -9.57 4.32 14.94
N GLN A 160 -9.05 4.19 13.73
CA GLN A 160 -7.73 3.62 13.48
C GLN A 160 -6.97 4.45 12.44
N LEU A 161 -6.05 5.25 12.91
CA LEU A 161 -5.21 6.14 12.12
C LEU A 161 -3.73 5.85 12.41
N VAL A 162 -2.88 5.97 11.39
CA VAL A 162 -1.42 5.89 11.57
C VAL A 162 -0.83 7.29 11.41
N ILE A 163 -0.03 7.70 12.39
CA ILE A 163 0.77 8.92 12.34
C ILE A 163 2.18 8.62 11.88
N SER A 164 2.83 9.58 11.22
CA SER A 164 4.15 9.43 10.61
C SER A 164 4.98 10.69 10.81
N GLY A 165 6.27 10.53 11.17
CA GLY A 165 7.13 11.69 11.42
C GLY A 165 8.51 11.35 11.97
N SER A 166 9.21 12.38 12.47
CA SER A 166 10.48 12.20 13.19
C SER A 166 10.25 11.41 14.48
N LYS A 167 11.23 10.62 14.91
CA LYS A 167 11.09 9.74 16.09
C LYS A 167 10.65 10.54 17.33
N ASP A 168 11.32 11.66 17.62
CA ASP A 168 11.01 12.47 18.79
C ASP A 168 9.61 13.10 18.75
N ALA A 169 9.12 13.49 17.56
CA ALA A 169 7.77 14.02 17.39
C ALA A 169 6.71 12.90 17.54
N ILE A 170 6.97 11.72 16.99
CA ILE A 170 6.10 10.55 17.17
C ILE A 170 6.00 10.16 18.65
N ASP A 171 7.10 10.15 19.39
CA ASP A 171 7.09 9.82 20.83
C ASP A 171 6.26 10.84 21.63
N ARG A 172 6.42 12.15 21.35
CA ARG A 172 5.59 13.21 21.97
C ARG A 172 4.12 13.03 21.63
N ALA A 173 3.80 12.95 20.33
CA ALA A 173 2.42 12.76 19.86
C ALA A 173 1.77 11.51 20.46
N CYS A 174 2.49 10.38 20.56
CA CYS A 174 1.98 9.16 21.18
C CYS A 174 1.60 9.37 22.67
N ASN A 175 2.37 10.16 23.42
CA ASN A 175 2.07 10.46 24.82
C ASN A 175 0.84 11.37 24.93
N GLU A 176 0.78 12.46 24.17
CA GLU A 176 -0.37 13.37 24.12
C GLU A 176 -1.66 12.65 23.70
N LEU A 177 -1.58 11.76 22.69
CA LEU A 177 -2.72 10.97 22.22
C LEU A 177 -3.21 9.97 23.27
N LYS A 178 -2.31 9.38 24.08
CA LYS A 178 -2.73 8.55 25.23
C LYS A 178 -3.45 9.38 26.30
N GLU A 179 -2.96 10.57 26.60
CA GLU A 179 -3.62 11.51 27.52
C GLU A 179 -4.98 11.96 26.98
N ALA A 180 -5.11 12.13 25.66
CA ALA A 180 -6.38 12.41 24.99
C ALA A 180 -7.35 11.21 24.93
N GLY A 181 -6.95 10.04 25.43
CA GLY A 181 -7.83 8.87 25.56
C GLY A 181 -7.65 7.80 24.49
N ALA A 182 -6.54 7.78 23.74
CA ALA A 182 -6.26 6.70 22.82
C ALA A 182 -6.20 5.35 23.56
N LYS A 183 -6.95 4.37 23.06
CA LYS A 183 -6.90 3.00 23.60
C LYS A 183 -5.51 2.37 23.42
N ARG A 184 -4.85 2.70 22.31
CA ARG A 184 -3.47 2.30 22.01
C ARG A 184 -2.80 3.37 21.14
N ALA A 185 -1.53 3.64 21.42
CA ALA A 185 -0.59 4.37 20.57
C ALA A 185 0.67 3.48 20.47
N LEU A 186 0.82 2.78 19.34
CA LEU A 186 1.82 1.72 19.15
C LEU A 186 2.81 2.15 18.06
N VAL A 187 4.06 2.34 18.41
CA VAL A 187 5.14 2.55 17.41
C VAL A 187 5.25 1.29 16.57
N LEU A 188 5.26 1.47 15.24
CA LEU A 188 5.32 0.38 14.29
C LEU A 188 6.78 -0.01 14.00
N PRO A 189 7.06 -1.31 13.75
CA PRO A 189 8.40 -1.79 13.40
C PRO A 189 8.73 -1.48 11.92
N VAL A 190 8.70 -0.20 11.56
CA VAL A 190 9.01 0.30 10.21
C VAL A 190 10.23 1.21 10.24
N GLY A 191 11.03 1.16 9.17
CA GLY A 191 12.31 1.87 9.10
C GLY A 191 12.21 3.37 8.79
N GLY A 192 11.00 3.93 8.61
CA GLY A 192 10.89 5.32 8.19
C GLY A 192 9.51 5.96 8.36
N ALA A 193 9.46 7.27 8.14
CA ALA A 193 8.27 8.09 8.21
C ALA A 193 7.55 8.15 6.84
N PHE A 194 6.94 7.04 6.44
CA PHE A 194 6.23 6.96 5.15
C PHE A 194 5.04 7.91 5.10
N HIS A 195 4.69 8.35 3.89
CA HIS A 195 3.57 9.27 3.65
C HIS A 195 3.69 10.62 4.39
N SER A 196 4.91 11.06 4.68
CA SER A 196 5.22 12.33 5.36
C SER A 196 6.17 13.19 4.53
N PRO A 197 6.36 14.47 4.90
CA PRO A 197 7.35 15.34 4.25
C PRO A 197 8.78 14.78 4.24
N LEU A 198 9.13 13.88 5.17
CA LEU A 198 10.44 13.22 5.22
C LEU A 198 10.70 12.30 4.01
N MET A 199 9.66 11.95 3.25
CA MET A 199 9.78 11.17 2.00
C MET A 199 10.00 12.03 0.74
N GLU A 200 10.16 13.35 0.86
CA GLU A 200 10.36 14.22 -0.31
C GLU A 200 11.57 13.82 -1.19
N PRO A 201 12.74 13.39 -0.62
CA PRO A 201 13.84 12.88 -1.46
C PRO A 201 13.44 11.61 -2.26
N ALA A 202 12.68 10.71 -1.64
CA ALA A 202 12.18 9.50 -2.30
C ALA A 202 11.17 9.84 -3.41
N LYS A 203 10.27 10.78 -3.15
CA LYS A 203 9.29 11.27 -4.15
C LYS A 203 9.98 11.83 -5.38
N LYS A 204 11.01 12.66 -5.22
CA LYS A 204 11.77 13.23 -6.36
C LYS A 204 12.40 12.16 -7.23
N ARG A 205 13.01 11.15 -6.61
CA ARG A 205 13.63 10.02 -7.32
C ARG A 205 12.57 9.18 -8.04
N LEU A 206 11.48 8.82 -7.36
CA LEU A 206 10.40 8.03 -7.95
C LEU A 206 9.68 8.80 -9.06
N ALA A 207 9.48 10.10 -8.91
CA ALA A 207 8.85 10.94 -9.93
C ALA A 207 9.59 10.85 -11.27
N ALA A 208 10.93 10.92 -11.25
CA ALA A 208 11.74 10.78 -12.47
C ALA A 208 11.52 9.42 -13.17
N ALA A 209 11.40 8.32 -12.41
CA ALA A 209 11.10 7.01 -12.97
C ALA A 209 9.65 6.93 -13.52
N ILE A 210 8.67 7.47 -12.80
CA ILE A 210 7.27 7.52 -13.22
C ILE A 210 7.12 8.37 -14.50
N GLU A 211 7.76 9.52 -14.59
CA GLU A 211 7.71 10.39 -15.78
C GLU A 211 8.19 9.69 -17.05
N ASN A 212 9.19 8.83 -16.95
CA ASN A 212 9.74 8.05 -18.04
C ASN A 212 8.96 6.75 -18.34
N THR A 213 7.88 6.49 -17.62
CA THR A 213 7.05 5.28 -17.80
C THR A 213 5.76 5.61 -18.53
N VAL A 214 5.35 4.74 -19.45
CA VAL A 214 4.10 4.89 -20.19
C VAL A 214 2.93 4.40 -19.35
N PHE A 215 1.94 5.27 -19.15
CA PHE A 215 0.68 4.96 -18.49
C PHE A 215 -0.43 4.88 -19.54
N LYS A 216 -1.19 3.78 -19.53
CA LYS A 216 -2.33 3.55 -20.40
C LYS A 216 -3.63 3.86 -19.65
N THR A 217 -4.73 3.96 -20.40
CA THR A 217 -6.07 4.04 -19.79
C THR A 217 -6.39 2.73 -19.07
N PRO A 218 -6.89 2.77 -17.82
CA PRO A 218 -7.27 1.58 -17.07
C PRO A 218 -8.53 0.92 -17.62
N SER A 219 -8.67 -0.39 -17.44
CA SER A 219 -9.86 -1.15 -17.82
C SER A 219 -11.11 -0.85 -16.95
N CYS A 220 -10.89 -0.34 -15.73
CA CYS A 220 -11.95 0.11 -14.81
C CYS A 220 -11.43 1.25 -13.93
N ALA A 221 -12.31 1.85 -13.12
CA ALA A 221 -11.95 2.95 -12.23
C ALA A 221 -10.87 2.52 -11.21
N VAL A 222 -9.76 3.28 -11.13
CA VAL A 222 -8.70 3.12 -10.12
C VAL A 222 -8.89 4.17 -9.04
N TYR A 223 -9.22 3.74 -7.82
CA TYR A 223 -9.37 4.65 -6.68
C TYR A 223 -8.02 4.86 -6.02
N GLN A 224 -7.56 6.13 -6.04
CA GLN A 224 -6.23 6.47 -5.56
C GLN A 224 -6.24 7.09 -4.17
N ASN A 225 -5.19 6.79 -3.39
CA ASN A 225 -5.07 7.12 -1.97
C ASN A 225 -5.15 8.62 -1.68
N VAL A 226 -4.54 9.45 -2.53
CA VAL A 226 -4.43 10.90 -2.30
C VAL A 226 -5.73 11.66 -2.51
N CYS A 227 -6.66 11.12 -3.27
CA CYS A 227 -7.91 11.80 -3.64
C CYS A 227 -9.18 11.02 -3.25
N ALA A 228 -9.04 9.74 -2.89
CA ALA A 228 -10.15 8.83 -2.53
C ALA A 228 -11.26 8.79 -3.60
N ARG A 229 -10.90 8.84 -4.89
CA ARG A 229 -11.83 8.88 -6.02
C ARG A 229 -11.38 7.95 -7.14
N GLY A 230 -12.34 7.42 -7.90
CA GLY A 230 -12.09 6.63 -9.10
C GLY A 230 -11.58 7.48 -10.25
N ILE A 231 -10.45 7.11 -10.83
CA ILE A 231 -9.75 7.82 -11.91
C ILE A 231 -9.61 6.90 -13.11
N PHE A 232 -9.88 7.44 -14.31
CA PHE A 232 -9.65 6.79 -15.61
C PHE A 232 -8.56 7.50 -16.44
N ASP A 233 -8.28 8.75 -16.11
CA ASP A 233 -7.33 9.60 -16.80
C ASP A 233 -5.90 9.20 -16.42
N SER A 234 -5.10 8.74 -17.40
CA SER A 234 -3.73 8.25 -17.20
C SER A 234 -2.79 9.33 -16.64
N ASP A 235 -2.95 10.58 -17.03
CA ASP A 235 -2.09 11.68 -16.54
C ASP A 235 -2.41 12.01 -15.08
N LYS A 236 -3.69 11.97 -14.70
CA LYS A 236 -4.09 12.11 -13.29
C LYS A 236 -3.62 10.93 -12.45
N LEU A 237 -3.73 9.70 -12.96
CA LEU A 237 -3.19 8.52 -12.27
C LEU A 237 -1.70 8.68 -11.99
N LYS A 238 -0.95 9.15 -12.98
CA LYS A 238 0.49 9.42 -12.89
C LYS A 238 0.81 10.51 -11.85
N ALA A 239 0.16 11.66 -11.93
CA ALA A 239 0.36 12.77 -11.01
C ALA A 239 0.03 12.41 -9.55
N ASN A 240 -1.08 11.70 -9.34
CA ASN A 240 -1.48 11.22 -8.01
C ASN A 240 -0.49 10.20 -7.44
N LEU A 241 0.02 9.28 -8.27
CA LEU A 241 1.02 8.29 -7.84
C LEU A 241 2.34 8.94 -7.41
N ILE A 242 2.77 10.01 -8.10
CA ILE A 242 3.93 10.82 -7.69
C ILE A 242 3.67 11.50 -6.34
N SER A 243 2.47 12.02 -6.13
CA SER A 243 2.13 12.73 -4.89
C SER A 243 2.00 11.80 -3.69
N GLN A 244 1.69 10.52 -3.90
CA GLN A 244 1.34 9.54 -2.86
C GLN A 244 2.42 9.39 -1.78
N LEU A 245 3.72 9.46 -2.12
CA LEU A 245 4.78 9.20 -1.15
C LEU A 245 4.83 10.20 0.02
N THR A 246 4.38 11.43 -0.21
CA THR A 246 4.38 12.52 0.77
C THR A 246 2.98 12.95 1.19
N ALA A 247 1.95 12.25 0.72
CA ALA A 247 0.55 12.54 1.00
C ALA A 247 -0.10 11.42 1.83
N PRO A 248 -1.16 11.71 2.56
CA PRO A 248 -1.91 10.70 3.31
C PRO A 248 -2.54 9.63 2.41
N VAL A 249 -2.67 8.43 2.98
CA VAL A 249 -3.49 7.35 2.43
C VAL A 249 -4.90 7.47 3.00
N TYR A 250 -5.82 8.00 2.22
CA TYR A 250 -7.22 8.16 2.59
C TYR A 250 -8.02 6.87 2.38
N TRP A 251 -7.61 5.77 3.05
CA TRP A 251 -8.22 4.45 2.82
C TRP A 251 -9.69 4.38 3.25
N THR A 252 -10.02 4.90 4.41
CA THR A 252 -11.42 4.98 4.88
C THR A 252 -12.31 5.71 3.89
N GLN A 253 -11.84 6.86 3.40
CA GLN A 253 -12.55 7.69 2.43
C GLN A 253 -12.65 6.97 1.07
N THR A 254 -11.60 6.27 0.66
CA THR A 254 -11.57 5.48 -0.58
C THR A 254 -12.63 4.38 -0.54
N ILE A 255 -12.68 3.57 0.51
CA ILE A 255 -13.66 2.49 0.63
C ILE A 255 -15.09 3.05 0.71
N LYS A 256 -15.31 4.10 1.50
CA LYS A 256 -16.62 4.76 1.56
C LYS A 256 -17.07 5.28 0.20
N GLN A 257 -16.17 5.89 -0.58
CA GLN A 257 -16.48 6.37 -1.92
C GLN A 257 -16.80 5.22 -2.87
N MET A 258 -16.04 4.12 -2.84
CA MET A 258 -16.33 2.94 -3.65
C MET A 258 -17.71 2.34 -3.34
N ILE A 259 -18.10 2.32 -2.05
CA ILE A 259 -19.44 1.87 -1.63
C ILE A 259 -20.52 2.82 -2.17
N LEU A 260 -20.33 4.14 -2.06
CA LEU A 260 -21.24 5.14 -2.61
C LEU A 260 -21.39 5.03 -4.13
N ASP A 261 -20.31 4.68 -4.83
CA ASP A 261 -20.29 4.45 -6.27
C ASP A 261 -20.82 3.06 -6.67
N GLY A 262 -21.30 2.26 -5.70
CA GLY A 262 -22.05 1.02 -5.91
C GLY A 262 -21.27 -0.27 -5.64
N ALA A 263 -20.10 -0.24 -5.02
CA ALA A 263 -19.40 -1.46 -4.61
C ALA A 263 -20.16 -2.16 -3.48
N THR A 264 -20.46 -3.44 -3.66
CA THR A 264 -21.16 -4.27 -2.66
C THR A 264 -20.33 -5.48 -2.20
N HIS A 265 -19.28 -5.79 -2.94
CA HIS A 265 -18.41 -6.94 -2.71
C HIS A 265 -16.94 -6.54 -2.95
N PHE A 266 -16.06 -6.85 -1.98
CA PHE A 266 -14.64 -6.56 -2.05
C PHE A 266 -13.82 -7.84 -1.99
N THR A 267 -13.00 -8.06 -3.03
CA THR A 267 -12.03 -9.16 -3.08
C THR A 267 -10.64 -8.62 -2.82
N GLU A 268 -9.97 -9.09 -1.76
CA GLU A 268 -8.56 -8.76 -1.50
C GLU A 268 -7.66 -9.66 -2.33
N VAL A 269 -6.87 -9.06 -3.22
CA VAL A 269 -5.94 -9.74 -4.12
C VAL A 269 -4.52 -9.49 -3.66
N GLY A 270 -3.98 -10.42 -2.90
CA GLY A 270 -2.66 -10.30 -2.32
C GLY A 270 -2.45 -11.19 -1.11
N PRO A 271 -1.30 -11.05 -0.43
CA PRO A 271 -1.02 -11.82 0.78
C PRO A 271 -1.87 -11.34 1.97
N GLY A 272 -2.33 -12.29 2.78
CA GLY A 272 -3.06 -12.00 4.02
C GLY A 272 -4.53 -11.62 3.84
N LYS A 273 -5.10 -10.95 4.88
CA LYS A 273 -6.52 -10.55 4.95
C LYS A 273 -6.69 -9.19 5.64
N VAL A 274 -5.71 -8.30 5.47
CA VAL A 274 -5.68 -7.02 6.19
C VAL A 274 -6.78 -6.09 5.71
N LEU A 275 -6.92 -5.95 4.39
CA LEU A 275 -7.89 -5.02 3.81
C LEU A 275 -9.32 -5.49 4.01
N GLN A 276 -9.60 -6.78 3.98
CA GLN A 276 -10.91 -7.34 4.34
C GLN A 276 -11.32 -6.88 5.74
N GLY A 277 -10.40 -6.98 6.71
CA GLY A 277 -10.63 -6.53 8.07
C GLY A 277 -10.88 -5.01 8.17
N LEU A 278 -10.22 -4.20 7.36
CA LEU A 278 -10.44 -2.76 7.31
C LEU A 278 -11.80 -2.41 6.68
N VAL A 279 -12.16 -3.06 5.56
CA VAL A 279 -13.47 -2.88 4.91
C VAL A 279 -14.60 -3.21 5.87
N LYS A 280 -14.53 -4.34 6.57
CA LYS A 280 -15.53 -4.74 7.57
C LYS A 280 -15.66 -3.76 8.75
N LYS A 281 -14.59 -3.07 9.14
CA LYS A 281 -14.63 -2.03 10.17
C LYS A 281 -15.19 -0.71 9.63
N ILE A 282 -15.07 -0.44 8.33
CA ILE A 282 -15.66 0.74 7.70
C ILE A 282 -17.14 0.55 7.49
N ASP A 283 -17.55 -0.61 6.98
CA ASP A 283 -18.93 -1.02 6.81
C ASP A 283 -19.07 -2.55 6.97
N SER A 284 -19.70 -2.99 8.05
CA SER A 284 -19.86 -4.41 8.38
C SER A 284 -20.83 -5.16 7.46
N SER A 285 -21.68 -4.43 6.74
CA SER A 285 -22.67 -5.03 5.80
C SER A 285 -22.03 -5.47 4.48
N ILE A 286 -20.89 -4.92 4.13
CA ILE A 286 -20.18 -5.19 2.87
C ILE A 286 -19.57 -6.60 2.88
N GLU A 287 -19.78 -7.36 1.81
CA GLU A 287 -19.16 -8.68 1.65
C GLU A 287 -17.67 -8.55 1.29
N THR A 288 -16.86 -9.42 1.90
CA THR A 288 -15.40 -9.45 1.66
C THR A 288 -14.93 -10.89 1.48
N GLU A 289 -14.03 -11.09 0.53
CA GLU A 289 -13.40 -12.40 0.29
C GLU A 289 -11.92 -12.26 -0.07
N SER A 290 -11.21 -13.40 -0.10
CA SER A 290 -9.85 -13.51 -0.61
C SER A 290 -9.86 -13.88 -2.08
N GLY A 291 -8.90 -13.40 -2.86
CA GLY A 291 -8.68 -13.80 -4.26
C GLY A 291 -8.19 -15.23 -4.47
N TYR A 292 -7.92 -15.97 -3.37
CA TYR A 292 -7.51 -17.38 -3.39
C TYR A 292 -8.67 -18.33 -3.68
#